data_8b7a0fff67e7492c33bbc17cbf74bbbc
#
_entry.id   8b7a0fff67e7492c33bbc17cbf74bbbc
#
_cell.length_a   1.000
_cell.length_b   1.000
_cell.length_c   1.000
_cell.angle_alpha   90.00
_cell.angle_beta   90.00
_cell.angle_gamma   90.00
#
_symmetry.space_group_name_H-M   'P 1'
#
loop_
_entity.id
_entity.type
_entity.pdbx_description
1 polymer ?
#
loop_
_entity_poly.entity_id
_entity_poly.type
_entity_poly.pdbx_seq_one_letter_code
_entity_poly.pdbx_strand_id
1 'polypeptide(L)'
;TLAATVLKKIPLRTFSVARAQFDHGGTRNRALKTARHEWVLFMTQDAICADTEAFAHLLASASAQNVVAVYGRQLPHSDASPLAATARGFNYGTERVEQNMALAPKLGIKTWFCSNSFCLWNKPALENAGGFAEKLILGEDMHAAARLVQAGGKVIYEPTAQVRHSHNYSAAEEFCRYFDTGVFHSLHRELLFRAGNPSKEGLRFVLGQLRQLVKFRAWLSVLRLPFHVAAKFLGYKLGQNYTLLGRRLSRALSMHKNFWN
;
A
#
# COMPACT_ATOMS: atom_id res chain seq x y z
N THR A 1 22.61 -13.59 18.43
CA THR A 1 21.74 -14.03 17.35
C THR A 1 22.30 -13.58 16.01
N LEU A 2 22.05 -14.31 14.92
CA LEU A 2 22.52 -14.00 13.56
C LEU A 2 22.18 -12.56 13.14
N ALA A 3 20.98 -12.08 13.49
CA ALA A 3 20.53 -10.71 13.24
C ALA A 3 21.44 -9.65 13.90
N ALA A 4 21.84 -9.84 15.15
CA ALA A 4 22.71 -8.90 15.84
C ALA A 4 24.12 -8.83 15.22
N THR A 5 24.61 -9.93 14.66
CA THR A 5 25.92 -9.99 13.98
C THR A 5 25.89 -9.31 12.62
N VAL A 6 24.80 -9.48 11.86
CA VAL A 6 24.61 -8.84 10.55
C VAL A 6 24.41 -7.32 10.71
N LEU A 7 23.62 -6.88 11.68
CA LEU A 7 23.40 -5.45 11.96
C LEU A 7 24.66 -4.68 12.33
N LYS A 8 25.68 -5.34 12.96
CA LYS A 8 26.97 -4.71 13.25
C LYS A 8 27.80 -4.39 12.00
N LYS A 9 27.52 -5.00 10.86
CA LYS A 9 28.25 -4.79 9.60
C LYS A 9 27.60 -3.75 8.68
N ILE A 10 26.37 -3.32 8.99
CA ILE A 10 25.63 -2.34 8.18
C ILE A 10 25.63 -1.00 8.94
N PRO A 11 25.98 0.13 8.28
CA PRO A 11 25.89 1.44 8.91
C PRO A 11 24.40 1.77 9.18
N LEU A 12 23.96 1.52 10.40
CA LEU A 12 22.57 1.69 10.83
C LEU A 12 22.42 3.01 11.59
N ARG A 13 21.41 3.79 11.21
CA ARG A 13 20.93 4.93 11.98
C ARG A 13 19.54 4.62 12.51
N THR A 14 19.33 4.81 13.79
CA THR A 14 18.03 4.60 14.44
C THR A 14 17.53 5.91 15.03
N PHE A 15 16.22 6.11 14.97
CA PHE A 15 15.54 7.16 15.73
C PHE A 15 14.21 6.61 16.26
N SER A 16 13.92 7.00 17.49
CA SER A 16 12.67 6.62 18.14
C SER A 16 11.59 7.66 17.86
N VAL A 17 10.36 7.17 17.70
CA VAL A 17 9.15 7.98 17.60
C VAL A 17 8.18 7.50 18.67
N ALA A 18 7.71 8.38 19.53
CA ALA A 18 6.69 8.03 20.51
C ALA A 18 5.40 7.59 19.79
N ARG A 19 4.76 6.53 20.30
CA ARG A 19 3.56 5.96 19.66
C ARG A 19 2.45 7.00 19.44
N ALA A 20 2.31 7.94 20.36
CA ALA A 20 1.32 9.02 20.26
C ALA A 20 1.65 10.05 19.16
N GLN A 21 2.93 10.14 18.75
CA GLN A 21 3.41 11.07 17.73
C GLN A 21 3.68 10.36 16.39
N PHE A 22 3.46 9.03 16.35
CA PHE A 22 3.70 8.26 15.15
C PHE A 22 2.69 8.64 14.07
N ASP A 23 3.23 9.06 12.93
CA ASP A 23 2.52 9.33 11.68
C ASP A 23 3.30 8.71 10.53
N HIS A 24 2.63 7.99 9.66
CA HIS A 24 3.28 7.30 8.56
C HIS A 24 4.02 8.26 7.63
N GLY A 25 3.38 9.35 7.22
CA GLY A 25 3.99 10.35 6.35
C GLY A 25 5.12 11.10 7.02
N GLY A 26 4.90 11.65 8.21
CA GLY A 26 5.89 12.42 8.97
C GLY A 26 7.12 11.60 9.35
N THR A 27 6.93 10.33 9.74
CA THR A 27 8.05 9.43 10.06
C THR A 27 8.89 9.14 8.81
N ARG A 28 8.25 8.92 7.65
CA ARG A 28 8.96 8.72 6.38
C ARG A 28 9.65 9.98 5.89
N ASN A 29 9.04 11.16 6.05
CA ASN A 29 9.67 12.44 5.73
C ASN A 29 10.93 12.66 6.55
N ARG A 30 10.90 12.33 7.85
CA ARG A 30 12.09 12.38 8.71
C ARG A 30 13.19 11.45 8.20
N ALA A 31 12.86 10.23 7.79
CA ALA A 31 13.81 9.30 7.19
C ALA A 31 14.34 9.82 5.83
N LEU A 32 13.46 10.35 4.98
CA LEU A 32 13.81 10.93 3.68
C LEU A 32 14.84 12.05 3.81
N LYS A 33 14.68 12.97 4.77
CA LYS A 33 15.63 14.06 5.03
C LYS A 33 17.03 13.57 5.42
N THR A 34 17.13 12.38 6.03
CA THR A 34 18.43 11.81 6.42
C THR A 34 19.10 11.00 5.32
N ALA A 35 18.36 10.64 4.27
CA ALA A 35 18.87 9.86 3.13
C ALA A 35 19.86 10.69 2.30
N ARG A 36 20.95 10.07 1.85
CA ARG A 36 22.06 10.74 1.14
C ARG A 36 21.99 10.58 -0.38
N HIS A 37 21.25 9.57 -0.84
CA HIS A 37 21.21 9.21 -2.24
C HIS A 37 19.93 9.72 -2.92
N GLU A 38 19.97 9.84 -4.22
CA GLU A 38 18.84 10.26 -5.05
C GLU A 38 17.65 9.29 -4.95
N TRP A 39 17.92 8.00 -4.81
CA TRP A 39 16.91 6.97 -4.67
C TRP A 39 16.86 6.45 -3.23
N VAL A 40 15.65 6.42 -2.67
CA VAL A 40 15.42 6.00 -1.27
C VAL A 40 14.40 4.86 -1.25
N LEU A 41 14.83 3.70 -0.74
CA LEU A 41 13.93 2.57 -0.51
C LEU A 41 13.21 2.70 0.82
N PHE A 42 11.88 2.66 0.78
CA PHE A 42 11.07 2.39 1.95
C PHE A 42 10.64 0.93 1.97
N MET A 43 10.73 0.32 3.15
CA MET A 43 10.37 -1.06 3.40
C MET A 43 9.76 -1.17 4.81
N THR A 44 8.68 -1.93 4.96
CA THR A 44 8.10 -2.20 6.28
C THR A 44 8.84 -3.35 6.96
N GLN A 45 8.82 -3.38 8.30
CA GLN A 45 9.57 -4.35 9.10
C GLN A 45 9.13 -5.81 8.91
N ASP A 46 7.95 -6.01 8.35
CA ASP A 46 7.33 -7.31 8.08
C ASP A 46 7.44 -7.74 6.61
N ALA A 47 8.10 -6.93 5.77
CA ALA A 47 8.43 -7.32 4.41
C ALA A 47 9.80 -8.03 4.39
N ILE A 48 9.89 -9.17 3.72
CA ILE A 48 11.12 -9.98 3.59
C ILE A 48 11.41 -10.15 2.12
N CYS A 49 12.62 -9.77 1.66
CA CYS A 49 13.04 -10.00 0.28
C CYS A 49 12.93 -11.49 -0.07
N ALA A 50 12.36 -11.79 -1.23
CA ALA A 50 12.19 -13.17 -1.68
C ALA A 50 13.52 -13.78 -2.17
N ASP A 51 14.42 -12.92 -2.65
CA ASP A 51 15.76 -13.25 -3.13
C ASP A 51 16.74 -12.08 -2.89
N THR A 52 17.98 -12.26 -3.29
CA THR A 52 19.05 -11.25 -3.16
C THR A 52 18.99 -10.17 -4.23
N GLU A 53 18.27 -10.39 -5.33
CA GLU A 53 18.19 -9.50 -6.48
C GLU A 53 17.01 -8.51 -6.41
N ALA A 54 16.11 -8.68 -5.46
CA ALA A 54 14.88 -7.89 -5.34
C ALA A 54 15.14 -6.37 -5.37
N PHE A 55 16.20 -5.91 -4.72
CA PHE A 55 16.58 -4.51 -4.70
C PHE A 55 17.18 -4.05 -6.03
N ALA A 56 18.03 -4.87 -6.66
CA ALA A 56 18.64 -4.57 -7.96
C ALA A 56 17.58 -4.42 -9.05
N HIS A 57 16.51 -5.23 -9.03
CA HIS A 57 15.39 -5.12 -9.96
C HIS A 57 14.63 -3.79 -9.83
N LEU A 58 14.39 -3.30 -8.59
CA LEU A 58 13.80 -1.97 -8.40
C LEU A 58 14.69 -0.87 -9.00
N LEU A 59 15.98 -0.92 -8.70
CA LEU A 59 16.94 0.09 -9.13
C LEU A 59 17.11 0.12 -10.65
N ALA A 60 17.13 -1.05 -11.30
CA ALA A 60 17.19 -1.15 -12.77
C ALA A 60 15.96 -0.48 -13.43
N SER A 61 14.76 -0.68 -12.88
CA SER A 61 13.53 -0.04 -13.38
C SER A 61 13.49 1.47 -13.12
N ALA A 62 14.24 1.97 -12.14
CA ALA A 62 14.32 3.40 -11.82
C ALA A 62 15.07 4.23 -12.87
N SER A 63 15.88 3.60 -13.72
CA SER A 63 16.68 4.26 -14.76
C SER A 63 15.86 4.79 -15.94
N ALA A 64 14.57 4.43 -16.04
CA ALA A 64 13.72 4.90 -17.13
C ALA A 64 13.35 6.38 -16.96
N GLN A 65 13.09 7.06 -18.06
CA GLN A 65 12.81 8.49 -18.08
C GLN A 65 11.53 8.84 -17.30
N ASN A 66 11.59 9.91 -16.49
CA ASN A 66 10.50 10.46 -15.68
C ASN A 66 9.96 9.49 -14.62
N VAL A 67 10.72 8.48 -14.22
CA VAL A 67 10.33 7.60 -13.12
C VAL A 67 10.49 8.34 -11.78
N VAL A 68 9.43 8.35 -10.97
CA VAL A 68 9.40 8.99 -9.65
C VAL A 68 9.30 7.97 -8.52
N ALA A 69 8.80 6.77 -8.81
CA ALA A 69 8.79 5.66 -7.87
C ALA A 69 8.76 4.31 -8.59
N VAL A 70 9.32 3.28 -7.95
CA VAL A 70 9.26 1.87 -8.39
C VAL A 70 8.87 1.02 -7.19
N TYR A 71 7.79 0.25 -7.28
CA TYR A 71 7.40 -0.66 -6.20
C TYR A 71 7.37 -2.11 -6.66
N GLY A 72 7.74 -3.01 -5.74
CA GLY A 72 7.87 -4.42 -6.02
C GLY A 72 6.60 -5.22 -5.74
N ARG A 73 6.66 -6.47 -6.18
CA ARG A 73 5.63 -7.48 -6.00
C ARG A 73 5.63 -8.01 -4.58
N GLN A 74 4.46 -8.02 -3.97
CA GLN A 74 4.26 -8.65 -2.66
C GLN A 74 3.71 -10.07 -2.85
N LEU A 75 4.50 -11.06 -2.45
CA LEU A 75 4.11 -12.47 -2.35
C LEU A 75 3.50 -12.72 -0.97
N PRO A 76 2.60 -13.71 -0.83
CA PRO A 76 2.13 -14.10 0.49
C PRO A 76 3.26 -14.69 1.34
N HIS A 77 3.20 -14.50 2.66
CA HIS A 77 4.02 -15.24 3.61
C HIS A 77 3.69 -16.74 3.56
N SER A 78 4.57 -17.58 4.10
CA SER A 78 4.39 -19.04 4.12
C SER A 78 3.17 -19.49 4.95
N ASP A 79 2.77 -18.70 5.95
CA ASP A 79 1.62 -18.90 6.82
C ASP A 79 0.36 -18.16 6.37
N ALA A 80 0.39 -17.56 5.16
CA ALA A 80 -0.75 -16.82 4.64
C ALA A 80 -1.97 -17.71 4.44
N SER A 81 -3.10 -17.29 4.99
CA SER A 81 -4.38 -17.93 4.72
C SER A 81 -4.72 -17.87 3.21
N PRO A 82 -5.53 -18.81 2.68
CA PRO A 82 -5.93 -18.75 1.27
C PRO A 82 -6.60 -17.42 0.88
N LEU A 83 -7.34 -16.78 1.79
CA LEU A 83 -7.91 -15.45 1.58
C LEU A 83 -6.83 -14.37 1.45
N ALA A 84 -5.83 -14.39 2.30
CA ALA A 84 -4.71 -13.45 2.22
C ALA A 84 -3.86 -13.68 0.97
N ALA A 85 -3.55 -14.94 0.65
CA ALA A 85 -2.74 -15.30 -0.51
C ALA A 85 -3.42 -14.90 -1.83
N THR A 86 -4.71 -15.19 -2.00
CA THR A 86 -5.46 -14.82 -3.20
C THR A 86 -5.64 -13.31 -3.34
N ALA A 87 -5.76 -12.57 -2.24
CA ALA A 87 -5.79 -11.10 -2.24
C ALA A 87 -4.45 -10.51 -2.74
N ARG A 88 -3.31 -11.08 -2.33
CA ARG A 88 -1.99 -10.67 -2.85
C ARG A 88 -1.86 -10.95 -4.35
N GLY A 89 -2.23 -12.16 -4.79
CA GLY A 89 -2.18 -12.52 -6.21
C GLY A 89 -3.02 -11.63 -7.11
N PHE A 90 -4.13 -11.10 -6.62
CA PHE A 90 -4.95 -10.14 -7.37
C PHE A 90 -4.31 -8.75 -7.46
N ASN A 91 -3.75 -8.25 -6.36
CA ASN A 91 -3.20 -6.89 -6.30
C ASN A 91 -1.81 -6.79 -6.94
N TYR A 92 -1.05 -7.88 -6.93
CA TYR A 92 0.33 -7.95 -7.38
C TYR A 92 0.49 -9.05 -8.44
N GLY A 93 0.10 -8.73 -9.67
CA GLY A 93 0.22 -9.64 -10.83
C GLY A 93 1.66 -9.92 -11.25
N THR A 94 1.80 -10.63 -12.37
CA THR A 94 3.12 -11.01 -12.94
C THR A 94 3.62 -10.04 -14.00
N GLU A 95 2.75 -9.14 -14.46
CA GLU A 95 3.08 -8.21 -15.54
C GLU A 95 3.58 -6.87 -15.00
N ARG A 96 4.63 -6.35 -15.61
CA ARG A 96 5.12 -4.99 -15.35
C ARG A 96 4.10 -3.95 -15.79
N VAL A 97 3.89 -2.92 -14.98
CA VAL A 97 2.94 -1.85 -15.28
C VAL A 97 3.62 -0.49 -15.10
N GLU A 98 3.50 0.36 -16.11
CA GLU A 98 3.83 1.78 -16.01
C GLU A 98 2.55 2.56 -15.70
N GLN A 99 2.56 3.27 -14.58
CA GLN A 99 1.43 4.07 -14.13
C GLN A 99 1.74 5.54 -14.45
N ASN A 100 0.93 6.13 -15.32
CA ASN A 100 1.04 7.53 -15.74
C ASN A 100 -0.34 8.07 -16.12
N MET A 101 -0.46 9.37 -16.38
CA MET A 101 -1.73 10.02 -16.72
C MET A 101 -2.35 9.50 -18.00
N ALA A 102 -1.56 9.10 -19.00
CA ALA A 102 -2.08 8.58 -20.27
C ALA A 102 -2.80 7.23 -20.08
N LEU A 103 -2.37 6.42 -19.10
CA LEU A 103 -2.99 5.14 -18.77
C LEU A 103 -4.09 5.24 -17.71
N ALA A 104 -4.33 6.41 -17.12
CA ALA A 104 -5.34 6.62 -16.10
C ALA A 104 -6.76 6.16 -16.51
N PRO A 105 -7.25 6.38 -17.75
CA PRO A 105 -8.56 5.87 -18.18
C PRO A 105 -8.67 4.34 -18.15
N LYS A 106 -7.55 3.62 -18.36
CA LYS A 106 -7.47 2.16 -18.35
C LYS A 106 -7.29 1.61 -16.93
N LEU A 107 -6.39 2.22 -16.15
CA LEU A 107 -5.99 1.75 -14.84
C LEU A 107 -6.96 2.19 -13.72
N GLY A 108 -7.71 3.26 -13.94
CA GLY A 108 -8.57 3.84 -12.91
C GLY A 108 -7.76 4.22 -11.67
N ILE A 109 -8.30 3.95 -10.48
CA ILE A 109 -7.64 4.27 -9.21
C ILE A 109 -6.27 3.58 -9.04
N LYS A 110 -6.02 2.47 -9.76
CA LYS A 110 -4.72 1.79 -9.76
C LYS A 110 -3.59 2.63 -10.37
N THR A 111 -3.92 3.71 -11.08
CA THR A 111 -2.92 4.69 -11.57
C THR A 111 -2.08 5.27 -10.44
N TRP A 112 -2.64 5.35 -9.24
CA TRP A 112 -1.97 5.88 -8.03
C TRP A 112 -1.49 4.78 -7.08
N PHE A 113 -1.79 3.51 -7.40
CA PHE A 113 -1.45 2.42 -6.49
C PHE A 113 0.07 2.29 -6.35
N CYS A 114 0.52 2.33 -5.10
CA CYS A 114 1.90 2.18 -4.71
C CYS A 114 1.94 1.59 -3.29
N SER A 115 3.04 1.02 -2.85
CA SER A 115 3.13 0.48 -1.49
C SER A 115 4.51 0.63 -0.90
N ASN A 116 4.60 1.43 0.15
CA ASN A 116 5.81 1.62 0.95
C ASN A 116 6.25 0.36 1.74
N SER A 117 5.55 -0.75 1.60
CA SER A 117 6.07 -2.04 2.08
C SER A 117 7.32 -2.49 1.31
N PHE A 118 7.46 -2.07 0.05
CA PHE A 118 8.67 -2.25 -0.75
C PHE A 118 8.62 -1.29 -1.94
N CYS A 119 9.09 -0.06 -1.76
CA CYS A 119 9.02 0.99 -2.76
C CYS A 119 10.25 1.89 -2.76
N LEU A 120 10.84 2.05 -3.93
CA LEU A 120 11.95 2.94 -4.23
C LEU A 120 11.41 4.26 -4.74
N TRP A 121 11.77 5.38 -4.12
CA TRP A 121 11.34 6.72 -4.50
C TRP A 121 12.49 7.59 -4.97
N ASN A 122 12.27 8.37 -6.02
CA ASN A 122 13.17 9.45 -6.38
C ASN A 122 13.03 10.57 -5.34
N LYS A 123 14.08 10.77 -4.54
CA LYS A 123 14.07 11.73 -3.42
C LYS A 123 13.84 13.16 -3.89
N PRO A 124 14.57 13.71 -4.88
CA PRO A 124 14.33 15.07 -5.38
C PRO A 124 12.90 15.27 -5.86
N ALA A 125 12.33 14.34 -6.64
CA ALA A 125 10.96 14.44 -7.10
C ALA A 125 9.95 14.46 -5.95
N LEU A 126 10.15 13.58 -4.95
CA LEU A 126 9.28 13.50 -3.78
C LEU A 126 9.39 14.76 -2.90
N GLU A 127 10.60 15.28 -2.67
CA GLU A 127 10.82 16.50 -1.89
C GLU A 127 10.23 17.73 -2.59
N ASN A 128 10.41 17.88 -3.91
CA ASN A 128 9.83 18.97 -4.69
C ASN A 128 8.29 18.93 -4.68
N ALA A 129 7.70 17.74 -4.56
CA ALA A 129 6.26 17.60 -4.38
C ALA A 129 5.80 17.81 -2.91
N GLY A 130 6.68 18.19 -1.99
CA GLY A 130 6.39 18.44 -0.57
C GLY A 130 6.45 17.21 0.33
N GLY A 131 7.10 16.12 -0.12
CA GLY A 131 7.23 14.88 0.66
C GLY A 131 5.96 14.04 0.74
N PHE A 132 5.90 13.12 1.67
CA PHE A 132 4.67 12.40 2.01
C PHE A 132 3.72 13.32 2.79
N ALA A 133 2.42 13.23 2.49
CA ALA A 133 1.43 13.95 3.28
C ALA A 133 1.38 13.40 4.71
N GLU A 134 1.36 14.31 5.67
CA GLU A 134 1.32 14.00 7.10
C GLU A 134 -0.11 13.98 7.61
N LYS A 135 -0.32 13.37 8.76
CA LYS A 135 -1.63 13.26 9.42
C LYS A 135 -2.69 12.60 8.56
N LEU A 136 -2.29 11.68 7.70
CA LEU A 136 -3.23 10.81 7.00
C LEU A 136 -3.59 9.61 7.86
N ILE A 137 -4.85 9.16 7.74
CA ILE A 137 -5.28 7.93 8.40
C ILE A 137 -4.52 6.71 7.87
N LEU A 138 -4.24 6.69 6.54
CA LEU A 138 -3.40 5.73 5.81
C LEU A 138 -3.16 6.27 4.39
N GLY A 139 -2.36 5.54 3.56
CA GLY A 139 -2.27 5.75 2.12
C GLY A 139 -1.39 6.95 1.71
N GLU A 140 -0.42 7.32 2.52
CA GLU A 140 0.54 8.38 2.23
C GLU A 140 1.36 8.08 0.96
N ASP A 141 1.60 6.80 0.67
CA ASP A 141 2.24 6.32 -0.56
C ASP A 141 1.36 6.55 -1.80
N MET A 142 0.11 6.13 -1.76
CA MET A 142 -0.86 6.37 -2.83
C MET A 142 -1.10 7.87 -3.05
N HIS A 143 -1.16 8.66 -1.97
CA HIS A 143 -1.31 10.10 -2.04
C HIS A 143 -0.10 10.78 -2.71
N ALA A 144 1.12 10.36 -2.36
CA ALA A 144 2.35 10.86 -2.97
C ALA A 144 2.43 10.46 -4.46
N ALA A 145 2.15 9.19 -4.78
CA ALA A 145 2.09 8.70 -6.16
C ALA A 145 1.10 9.49 -7.01
N ALA A 146 -0.11 9.76 -6.49
CA ALA A 146 -1.12 10.55 -7.21
C ALA A 146 -0.63 11.95 -7.55
N ARG A 147 0.01 12.67 -6.61
CA ARG A 147 0.56 14.02 -6.87
C ARG A 147 1.67 13.99 -7.92
N LEU A 148 2.61 13.05 -7.78
CA LEU A 148 3.75 12.94 -8.67
C LEU A 148 3.35 12.54 -10.09
N VAL A 149 2.41 11.59 -10.24
CA VAL A 149 1.91 11.17 -11.55
C VAL A 149 1.11 12.30 -12.23
N GLN A 150 0.30 13.05 -11.47
CA GLN A 150 -0.41 14.22 -12.01
C GLN A 150 0.54 15.37 -12.40
N ALA A 151 1.74 15.41 -11.81
CA ALA A 151 2.81 16.34 -12.20
C ALA A 151 3.66 15.83 -13.40
N GLY A 152 3.28 14.73 -14.06
CA GLY A 152 3.96 14.17 -15.24
C GLY A 152 4.96 13.08 -14.96
N GLY A 153 5.12 12.64 -13.71
CA GLY A 153 5.97 11.50 -13.33
C GLY A 153 5.34 10.16 -13.69
N LYS A 154 6.14 9.10 -13.58
CA LYS A 154 5.72 7.71 -13.77
C LYS A 154 5.99 6.88 -12.51
N VAL A 155 5.05 6.07 -12.11
CA VAL A 155 5.26 5.01 -11.12
C VAL A 155 5.35 3.67 -11.84
N ILE A 156 6.34 2.85 -11.51
CA ILE A 156 6.54 1.53 -12.11
C ILE A 156 6.21 0.44 -11.08
N TYR A 157 5.36 -0.49 -11.46
CA TYR A 157 5.25 -1.78 -10.82
C TYR A 157 6.22 -2.76 -11.45
N GLU A 158 7.17 -3.26 -10.64
CA GLU A 158 8.21 -4.20 -11.08
C GLU A 158 7.98 -5.59 -10.46
N PRO A 159 7.41 -6.54 -11.21
CA PRO A 159 7.03 -7.84 -10.65
C PRO A 159 8.20 -8.78 -10.37
N THR A 160 9.39 -8.52 -10.91
CA THR A 160 10.60 -9.30 -10.63
C THR A 160 11.24 -8.92 -9.30
N ALA A 161 11.01 -7.69 -8.83
CA ALA A 161 11.42 -7.24 -7.51
C ALA A 161 10.41 -7.75 -6.45
N GLN A 162 10.75 -8.82 -5.73
CA GLN A 162 9.79 -9.56 -4.92
C GLN A 162 10.09 -9.50 -3.42
N VAL A 163 9.04 -9.28 -2.62
CA VAL A 163 9.09 -9.44 -1.17
C VAL A 163 7.92 -10.30 -0.69
N ARG A 164 8.10 -11.03 0.41
CA ARG A 164 7.00 -11.67 1.14
C ARG A 164 6.42 -10.66 2.11
N HIS A 165 5.13 -10.38 1.96
CA HIS A 165 4.38 -9.46 2.83
C HIS A 165 2.89 -9.74 2.68
N SER A 166 2.26 -10.20 3.75
CA SER A 166 0.81 -10.43 3.80
C SER A 166 0.30 -10.38 5.23
N HIS A 167 -1.01 -10.17 5.39
CA HIS A 167 -1.67 -10.16 6.68
C HIS A 167 -2.88 -11.10 6.67
N ASN A 168 -3.03 -11.91 7.71
CA ASN A 168 -4.16 -12.81 7.91
C ASN A 168 -5.27 -12.09 8.69
N TYR A 169 -5.87 -11.07 8.07
CA TYR A 169 -6.93 -10.32 8.73
C TYR A 169 -8.20 -11.16 8.93
N SER A 170 -8.80 -11.05 10.11
CA SER A 170 -10.18 -11.46 10.37
C SER A 170 -11.16 -10.54 9.63
N ALA A 171 -12.43 -10.94 9.52
CA ALA A 171 -13.45 -10.09 8.91
C ALA A 171 -13.63 -8.75 9.66
N ALA A 172 -13.45 -8.74 10.99
CA ALA A 172 -13.51 -7.50 11.78
C ALA A 172 -12.32 -6.56 11.49
N GLU A 173 -11.11 -7.10 11.37
CA GLU A 173 -9.93 -6.30 10.99
C GLU A 173 -10.04 -5.77 9.56
N GLU A 174 -10.57 -6.58 8.62
CA GLU A 174 -10.87 -6.13 7.26
C GLU A 174 -11.90 -5.00 7.25
N PHE A 175 -12.94 -5.08 8.09
CA PHE A 175 -13.90 -4.01 8.26
C PHE A 175 -13.21 -2.71 8.70
N CYS A 176 -12.42 -2.75 9.78
CA CYS A 176 -11.72 -1.58 10.31
C CYS A 176 -10.76 -0.98 9.28
N ARG A 177 -9.99 -1.82 8.58
CA ARG A 177 -9.08 -1.37 7.52
C ARG A 177 -9.81 -0.71 6.36
N TYR A 178 -10.91 -1.28 5.91
CA TYR A 178 -11.70 -0.71 4.82
C TYR A 178 -12.50 0.51 5.25
N PHE A 179 -12.86 0.62 6.53
CA PHE A 179 -13.38 1.86 7.11
C PHE A 179 -12.34 2.99 6.95
N ASP A 180 -11.11 2.76 7.36
CA ASP A 180 -10.04 3.74 7.22
C ASP A 180 -9.74 4.07 5.73
N THR A 181 -9.82 3.09 4.84
CA THR A 181 -9.71 3.30 3.38
C THR A 181 -10.85 4.19 2.86
N GLY A 182 -12.07 3.98 3.34
CA GLY A 182 -13.22 4.81 3.01
C GLY A 182 -13.05 6.26 3.45
N VAL A 183 -12.56 6.48 4.68
CA VAL A 183 -12.22 7.80 5.22
C VAL A 183 -11.16 8.47 4.36
N PHE A 184 -10.06 7.77 4.05
CA PHE A 184 -8.98 8.29 3.21
C PHE A 184 -9.49 8.72 1.82
N HIS A 185 -10.28 7.87 1.16
CA HIS A 185 -10.85 8.18 -0.15
C HIS A 185 -11.85 9.34 -0.11
N SER A 186 -12.58 9.50 0.99
CA SER A 186 -13.51 10.63 1.18
C SER A 186 -12.76 11.94 1.33
N LEU A 187 -11.72 11.96 2.17
CA LEU A 187 -10.90 13.14 2.44
C LEU A 187 -10.08 13.61 1.21
N HIS A 188 -9.66 12.68 0.35
CA HIS A 188 -8.77 12.96 -0.78
C HIS A 188 -9.44 12.68 -2.13
N ARG A 189 -10.78 12.81 -2.19
CA ARG A 189 -11.58 12.48 -3.36
C ARG A 189 -11.14 13.22 -4.64
N GLU A 190 -10.89 14.51 -4.55
CA GLU A 190 -10.50 15.33 -5.69
C GLU A 190 -9.16 14.89 -6.30
N LEU A 191 -8.21 14.47 -5.47
CA LEU A 191 -6.94 13.95 -5.93
C LEU A 191 -7.08 12.55 -6.54
N LEU A 192 -7.77 11.65 -5.83
CA LEU A 192 -7.74 10.22 -6.15
C LEU A 192 -8.72 9.82 -7.26
N PHE A 193 -9.86 10.50 -7.40
CA PHE A 193 -10.89 10.07 -8.35
C PHE A 193 -10.77 10.70 -9.74
N ARG A 194 -9.71 11.46 -9.99
CA ARG A 194 -9.38 11.95 -11.34
C ARG A 194 -9.15 10.82 -12.35
N ALA A 195 -8.68 9.64 -11.89
CA ALA A 195 -8.49 8.46 -12.73
C ALA A 195 -9.70 7.51 -12.76
N GLY A 196 -10.79 7.82 -12.07
CA GLY A 196 -12.04 7.02 -12.05
C GLY A 196 -12.39 6.46 -10.68
N ASN A 197 -13.58 5.84 -10.62
CA ASN A 197 -14.16 5.33 -9.37
C ASN A 197 -13.66 3.91 -9.07
N PRO A 198 -13.31 3.57 -7.81
CA PRO A 198 -12.81 2.26 -7.39
C PRO A 198 -13.84 1.12 -7.44
N SER A 199 -15.15 1.39 -7.62
CA SER A 199 -16.21 0.40 -7.50
C SER A 199 -16.11 -0.79 -8.47
N LYS A 200 -15.69 -0.56 -9.73
CA LYS A 200 -15.50 -1.63 -10.71
C LYS A 200 -14.38 -2.60 -10.34
N GLU A 201 -13.36 -2.10 -9.65
CA GLU A 201 -12.22 -2.90 -9.20
C GLU A 201 -12.62 -3.86 -8.07
N GLY A 202 -13.52 -3.44 -7.17
CA GLY A 202 -14.04 -4.28 -6.09
C GLY A 202 -14.72 -5.55 -6.59
N LEU A 203 -15.57 -5.48 -7.62
CA LEU A 203 -16.23 -6.65 -8.18
C LEU A 203 -15.23 -7.60 -8.85
N ARG A 204 -14.28 -7.07 -9.62
CA ARG A 204 -13.21 -7.87 -10.24
C ARG A 204 -12.38 -8.60 -9.19
N PHE A 205 -12.06 -7.92 -8.08
CA PHE A 205 -11.36 -8.51 -6.95
C PHE A 205 -12.11 -9.72 -6.38
N VAL A 206 -13.38 -9.58 -6.05
CA VAL A 206 -14.20 -10.65 -5.46
C VAL A 206 -14.29 -11.86 -6.39
N LEU A 207 -14.60 -11.64 -7.68
CA LEU A 207 -14.68 -12.71 -8.67
C LEU A 207 -13.33 -13.41 -8.91
N GLY A 208 -12.25 -12.64 -8.97
CA GLY A 208 -10.89 -13.17 -9.11
C GLY A 208 -10.49 -14.02 -7.90
N GLN A 209 -10.78 -13.54 -6.70
CA GLN A 209 -10.50 -14.25 -5.45
C GLN A 209 -11.31 -15.55 -5.36
N LEU A 210 -12.60 -15.53 -5.66
CA LEU A 210 -13.47 -16.71 -5.67
C LEU A 210 -12.94 -17.79 -6.63
N ARG A 211 -12.60 -17.40 -7.88
CA ARG A 211 -12.04 -18.33 -8.88
C ARG A 211 -10.76 -19.01 -8.37
N GLN A 212 -9.87 -18.27 -7.74
CA GLN A 212 -8.63 -18.84 -7.21
C GLN A 212 -8.89 -19.76 -6.01
N LEU A 213 -9.77 -19.38 -5.08
CA LEU A 213 -10.13 -20.22 -3.92
C LEU A 213 -10.74 -21.55 -4.35
N VAL A 214 -11.62 -21.55 -5.36
CA VAL A 214 -12.21 -22.76 -5.95
C VAL A 214 -11.12 -23.60 -6.62
N LYS A 215 -10.25 -22.98 -7.43
CA LYS A 215 -9.12 -23.67 -8.09
C LYS A 215 -8.20 -24.38 -7.09
N PHE A 216 -7.93 -23.75 -5.96
CA PHE A 216 -7.10 -24.32 -4.89
C PHE A 216 -7.87 -25.22 -3.90
N ARG A 217 -9.16 -25.48 -4.17
CA ARG A 217 -10.04 -26.30 -3.30
C ARG A 217 -10.09 -25.80 -1.86
N ALA A 218 -9.94 -24.52 -1.63
CA ALA A 218 -9.95 -23.89 -0.30
C ALA A 218 -11.39 -23.63 0.18
N TRP A 219 -12.20 -24.70 0.29
CA TRP A 219 -13.66 -24.63 0.51
C TRP A 219 -14.07 -23.84 1.75
N LEU A 220 -13.34 -24.00 2.86
CA LEU A 220 -13.60 -23.22 4.07
C LEU A 220 -13.42 -21.70 3.82
N SER A 221 -12.43 -21.32 3.00
CA SER A 221 -12.21 -19.93 2.61
C SER A 221 -13.28 -19.43 1.64
N VAL A 222 -13.80 -20.30 0.78
CA VAL A 222 -14.98 -19.98 -0.08
C VAL A 222 -16.19 -19.66 0.79
N LEU A 223 -16.47 -20.45 1.84
CA LEU A 223 -17.57 -20.20 2.77
C LEU A 223 -17.37 -18.91 3.60
N ARG A 224 -16.14 -18.55 3.91
CA ARG A 224 -15.80 -17.32 4.66
C ARG A 224 -15.77 -16.06 3.77
N LEU A 225 -15.56 -16.21 2.48
CA LEU A 225 -15.43 -15.08 1.54
C LEU A 225 -16.58 -14.09 1.60
N PRO A 226 -17.88 -14.50 1.63
CA PRO A 226 -19.00 -13.55 1.71
C PRO A 226 -18.92 -12.63 2.94
N PHE A 227 -18.51 -13.16 4.10
CA PHE A 227 -18.37 -12.38 5.33
C PHE A 227 -17.24 -11.34 5.21
N HIS A 228 -16.10 -11.71 4.65
CA HIS A 228 -15.00 -10.78 4.37
C HIS A 228 -15.39 -9.71 3.34
N VAL A 229 -16.14 -10.08 2.30
CA VAL A 229 -16.63 -9.14 1.28
C VAL A 229 -17.63 -8.16 1.90
N ALA A 230 -18.58 -8.65 2.71
CA ALA A 230 -19.53 -7.80 3.41
C ALA A 230 -18.84 -6.84 4.38
N ALA A 231 -17.86 -7.34 5.15
CA ALA A 231 -17.07 -6.53 6.08
C ALA A 231 -16.32 -5.40 5.36
N LYS A 232 -15.64 -5.70 4.24
CA LYS A 232 -14.96 -4.72 3.39
C LYS A 232 -15.91 -3.68 2.83
N PHE A 233 -17.04 -4.13 2.28
CA PHE A 233 -18.04 -3.24 1.69
C PHE A 233 -18.66 -2.30 2.72
N LEU A 234 -19.12 -2.85 3.85
CA LEU A 234 -19.73 -2.07 4.93
C LEU A 234 -18.72 -1.10 5.56
N GLY A 235 -17.51 -1.58 5.86
CA GLY A 235 -16.44 -0.74 6.37
C GLY A 235 -16.16 0.43 5.43
N TYR A 236 -15.95 0.16 4.14
CA TYR A 236 -15.68 1.19 3.14
C TYR A 236 -16.82 2.22 3.02
N LYS A 237 -18.07 1.76 2.97
CA LYS A 237 -19.24 2.65 2.87
C LYS A 237 -19.43 3.53 4.11
N LEU A 238 -19.27 2.95 5.30
CA LEU A 238 -19.32 3.72 6.54
C LEU A 238 -18.16 4.71 6.63
N GLY A 239 -16.95 4.31 6.23
CA GLY A 239 -15.80 5.19 6.18
C GLY A 239 -15.97 6.36 5.19
N GLN A 240 -16.59 6.13 4.04
CA GLN A 240 -16.92 7.22 3.10
C GLN A 240 -17.87 8.26 3.70
N ASN A 241 -18.71 7.85 4.66
CA ASN A 241 -19.71 8.68 5.31
C ASN A 241 -19.36 8.96 6.79
N TYR A 242 -18.08 8.91 7.15
CA TYR A 242 -17.61 9.01 8.54
C TYR A 242 -18.09 10.28 9.26
N THR A 243 -18.35 11.36 8.54
CA THR A 243 -18.85 12.63 9.09
C THR A 243 -20.21 12.47 9.75
N LEU A 244 -21.04 11.51 9.31
CA LEU A 244 -22.34 11.20 9.91
C LEU A 244 -22.22 10.40 11.21
N LEU A 245 -21.08 9.74 11.43
CA LEU A 245 -20.88 8.86 12.59
C LEU A 245 -20.37 9.59 13.84
N GLY A 246 -19.80 10.77 13.66
CA GLY A 246 -19.10 11.49 14.71
C GLY A 246 -17.76 10.84 15.12
N ARG A 247 -16.91 11.61 15.79
CA ARG A 247 -15.51 11.25 16.08
C ARG A 247 -15.37 9.99 16.95
N ARG A 248 -16.20 9.83 18.01
CA ARG A 248 -16.11 8.70 18.94
C ARG A 248 -16.37 7.37 18.25
N LEU A 249 -17.44 7.30 17.44
CA LEU A 249 -17.80 6.08 16.71
C LEU A 249 -16.79 5.80 15.60
N SER A 250 -16.37 6.82 14.84
CA SER A 250 -15.33 6.67 13.83
C SER A 250 -14.03 6.10 14.41
N ARG A 251 -13.60 6.58 15.58
CA ARG A 251 -12.44 6.03 16.30
C ARG A 251 -12.63 4.57 16.72
N ALA A 252 -13.83 4.18 17.14
CA ALA A 252 -14.12 2.80 17.52
C ALA A 252 -14.07 1.83 16.33
N LEU A 253 -14.50 2.28 15.14
CA LEU A 253 -14.54 1.51 13.90
C LEU A 253 -13.21 1.51 13.14
N SER A 254 -12.27 2.38 13.51
CA SER A 254 -10.97 2.57 12.84
C SER A 254 -9.92 1.59 13.35
N MET A 255 -9.04 1.13 12.46
CA MET A 255 -7.80 0.45 12.79
C MET A 255 -6.75 1.46 13.32
N HIS A 256 -6.73 2.67 12.78
CA HIS A 256 -5.79 3.75 13.08
C HIS A 256 -6.37 4.75 14.10
N LYS A 257 -6.61 4.28 15.32
CA LYS A 257 -7.30 5.05 16.38
C LYS A 257 -6.62 6.39 16.73
N ASN A 258 -5.30 6.50 16.52
CA ASN A 258 -4.55 7.73 16.82
C ASN A 258 -4.89 8.89 15.87
N PHE A 259 -5.37 8.61 14.67
CA PHE A 259 -5.82 9.64 13.73
C PHE A 259 -6.99 10.48 14.26
N TRP A 260 -7.79 9.90 15.16
CA TRP A 260 -8.99 10.51 15.72
C TRP A 260 -8.75 11.27 17.04
N ASN A 261 -7.50 11.40 17.48
CA ASN A 261 -7.16 12.13 18.72
C ASN A 261 -7.17 13.65 18.56
#